data_bb27a9ec016dc305f4d7c508d16a7dd4
#
_entry.id   bb27a9ec016dc305f4d7c508d16a7dd4
#
_cell.length_a   1.000
_cell.length_b   1.000
_cell.length_c   1.000
_cell.angle_alpha   90.00
_cell.angle_beta   90.00
_cell.angle_gamma   90.00
#
_symmetry.space_group_name_H-M   'P 1'
#
loop_
_entity.id
_entity.type
_entity.pdbx_description
1 polymer ?
#
loop_
_entity_poly.entity_id
_entity_poly.type
_entity_poly.pdbx_seq_one_letter_code
_entity_poly.pdbx_strand_id
1 'polypeptide(L)'
;MTADFQLYINGQFESGAATFESINPATGEVWAHMPEARTDEVNRAVQAASQALKAPEWAGLTASQRGKLLYKLADLIEKAAP
;
A
#
# COMPACT_ATOMS: atom_id res chain seq x y z
N MET A 1 8.32 -17.69 -13.57
CA MET A 1 7.39 -16.56 -13.80
C MET A 1 7.66 -15.49 -12.77
N THR A 2 7.83 -14.26 -13.20
CA THR A 2 8.01 -13.12 -12.31
C THR A 2 6.68 -12.38 -12.11
N ALA A 3 6.47 -11.85 -10.92
CA ALA A 3 5.31 -11.03 -10.61
C ALA A 3 5.67 -9.55 -10.80
N ASP A 4 4.72 -8.77 -11.29
CA ASP A 4 4.85 -7.32 -11.43
C ASP A 4 3.90 -6.65 -10.46
N PHE A 5 4.42 -5.68 -9.72
CA PHE A 5 3.64 -4.94 -8.73
C PHE A 5 3.55 -3.47 -9.11
N GLN A 6 2.54 -2.82 -8.57
CA GLN A 6 2.30 -1.39 -8.79
C GLN A 6 2.28 -0.66 -7.46
N LEU A 7 2.50 0.64 -7.50
CA LEU A 7 2.25 1.53 -6.35
C LEU A 7 0.74 1.64 -6.12
N TYR A 8 0.36 1.86 -4.88
CA TYR A 8 -1.02 2.12 -4.52
C TYR A 8 -1.08 3.43 -3.75
N ILE A 9 -1.57 4.48 -4.39
CA ILE A 9 -1.61 5.82 -3.82
C ILE A 9 -3.01 6.39 -3.98
N ASN A 10 -3.56 6.90 -2.91
CA ASN A 10 -4.87 7.56 -2.89
C ASN A 10 -5.97 6.70 -3.53
N GLY A 11 -6.01 5.41 -3.18
CA GLY A 11 -7.03 4.49 -3.65
C GLY A 11 -6.85 3.99 -5.08
N GLN A 12 -5.73 4.27 -5.72
CA GLN A 12 -5.50 3.89 -7.11
C GLN A 12 -4.15 3.22 -7.30
N PHE A 13 -4.13 2.22 -8.17
CA PHE A 13 -2.88 1.59 -8.60
C PHE A 13 -2.23 2.44 -9.69
N GLU A 14 -0.90 2.55 -9.63
CA GLU A 14 -0.14 3.25 -10.66
C GLU A 14 1.24 2.64 -10.81
N SER A 15 1.83 2.80 -12.00
CA SER A 15 3.21 2.42 -12.26
C SER A 15 4.14 3.42 -11.59
N GLY A 16 5.28 2.95 -11.11
CA GLY A 16 6.32 3.85 -10.64
C GLY A 16 7.06 4.53 -11.79
N ALA A 17 8.03 5.38 -11.45
CA ALA A 17 8.89 6.04 -12.42
C ALA A 17 9.74 5.02 -13.19
N ALA A 18 10.10 3.92 -12.53
CA ALA A 18 10.87 2.81 -13.07
C ALA A 18 10.54 1.56 -12.24
N THR A 19 11.21 0.47 -12.53
CA THR A 19 11.10 -0.76 -11.72
C THR A 19 12.48 -1.22 -11.28
N PHE A 20 12.51 -2.01 -10.22
CA PHE A 20 13.72 -2.71 -9.79
C PHE A 20 13.39 -4.16 -9.48
N GLU A 21 14.40 -5.01 -9.58
CA GLU A 21 14.24 -6.43 -9.39
C GLU A 21 14.31 -6.78 -7.89
N SER A 22 13.40 -7.66 -7.48
CA SER A 22 13.47 -8.27 -6.15
C SER A 22 14.01 -9.69 -6.30
N ILE A 23 15.02 -10.01 -5.52
CA ILE A 23 15.73 -11.28 -5.61
C ILE A 23 15.27 -12.22 -4.51
N ASN A 24 14.96 -13.46 -4.88
CA ASN A 24 14.69 -14.51 -3.90
C ASN A 24 16.03 -14.94 -3.29
N PRO A 25 16.29 -14.70 -2.01
CA PRO A 25 17.58 -15.02 -1.41
C PRO A 25 17.87 -16.52 -1.34
N ALA A 26 16.85 -17.36 -1.39
CA ALA A 26 17.02 -18.82 -1.36
C ALA A 26 17.54 -19.37 -2.68
N THR A 27 17.14 -18.77 -3.80
CA THR A 27 17.52 -19.26 -5.15
C THR A 27 18.47 -18.33 -5.89
N GLY A 28 18.56 -17.06 -5.48
CA GLY A 28 19.33 -16.03 -6.19
C GLY A 28 18.65 -15.53 -7.45
N GLU A 29 17.40 -15.92 -7.69
CA GLU A 29 16.67 -15.55 -8.91
C GLU A 29 15.71 -14.41 -8.65
N VAL A 30 15.43 -13.65 -9.72
CA VAL A 30 14.41 -12.60 -9.69
C VAL A 30 13.03 -13.25 -9.60
N TRP A 31 12.25 -12.87 -8.60
CA TRP A 31 10.88 -13.37 -8.45
C TRP A 31 9.83 -12.29 -8.73
N ALA A 32 10.22 -11.02 -8.69
CA ALA A 32 9.27 -9.92 -8.87
C ALA A 32 9.98 -8.67 -9.35
N HIS A 33 9.22 -7.81 -10.03
CA HIS A 33 9.63 -6.45 -10.36
C HIS A 33 8.82 -5.51 -9.49
N MET A 34 9.50 -4.63 -8.76
CA MET A 34 8.89 -3.68 -7.85
C MET A 34 8.87 -2.29 -8.46
N PRO A 35 7.81 -1.52 -8.24
CA PRO A 35 7.76 -0.16 -8.73
C PRO A 35 8.67 0.73 -7.90
N GLU A 36 9.43 1.60 -8.57
CA GLU A 36 10.27 2.58 -7.91
C GLU A 36 9.49 3.87 -7.72
N ALA A 37 9.32 4.27 -6.46
CA ALA A 37 8.74 5.56 -6.12
C ALA A 37 9.87 6.59 -5.99
N ARG A 38 9.72 7.72 -6.64
CA ARG A 38 10.63 8.86 -6.56
C ARG A 38 9.97 9.99 -5.80
N THR A 39 10.61 11.15 -5.77
CA THR A 39 10.15 12.29 -4.98
C THR A 39 8.70 12.66 -5.24
N ASP A 40 8.26 12.67 -6.51
CA ASP A 40 6.88 13.02 -6.86
C ASP A 40 5.87 12.04 -6.26
N GLU A 41 6.10 10.74 -6.43
CA GLU A 41 5.19 9.70 -5.94
C GLU A 41 5.14 9.68 -4.43
N VAL A 42 6.29 9.83 -3.77
CA VAL A 42 6.36 9.90 -2.30
C VAL A 42 5.62 11.13 -1.79
N ASN A 43 5.80 12.27 -2.42
CA ASN A 43 5.10 13.50 -2.03
C ASN A 43 3.59 13.36 -2.18
N ARG A 44 3.11 12.76 -3.26
CA ARG A 44 1.68 12.53 -3.47
C ARG A 44 1.11 11.55 -2.45
N ALA A 45 1.86 10.52 -2.09
CA ALA A 45 1.44 9.56 -1.07
C ALA A 45 1.31 10.22 0.30
N VAL A 46 2.30 11.02 0.69
CA VAL A 46 2.26 11.76 1.96
C VAL A 46 1.12 12.76 1.97
N GLN A 47 0.90 13.47 0.88
CA GLN A 47 -0.18 14.44 0.76
C GLN A 47 -1.56 13.77 0.88
N ALA A 48 -1.74 12.62 0.21
CA ALA A 48 -2.97 11.85 0.31
C ALA A 48 -3.22 11.37 1.75
N ALA A 49 -2.19 10.89 2.42
CA ALA A 49 -2.28 10.46 3.81
C ALA A 49 -2.62 11.61 4.75
N SER A 50 -2.00 12.78 4.54
CA SER A 50 -2.28 13.98 5.34
C SER A 50 -3.73 14.44 5.17
N GLN A 51 -4.24 14.43 3.94
CA GLN A 51 -5.63 14.78 3.66
C GLN A 51 -6.60 13.77 4.27
N ALA A 52 -6.29 12.49 4.17
CA ALA A 52 -7.13 11.42 4.74
C ALA A 52 -7.23 11.53 6.26
N LEU A 53 -6.15 11.93 6.92
CA LEU A 53 -6.14 12.11 8.37
C LEU A 53 -7.14 13.18 8.81
N LYS A 54 -7.36 14.19 7.98
CA LYS A 54 -8.25 15.33 8.25
C LYS A 54 -9.67 15.12 7.73
N ALA A 55 -9.89 14.10 6.91
CA ALA A 55 -11.21 13.85 6.30
C ALA A 55 -12.24 13.51 7.39
N PRO A 56 -13.48 14.04 7.30
CA PRO A 56 -14.50 13.81 8.32
C PRO A 56 -14.79 12.33 8.55
N GLU A 57 -14.72 11.52 7.52
CA GLU A 57 -14.98 10.08 7.57
C GLU A 57 -14.02 9.36 8.52
N TRP A 58 -12.85 9.93 8.77
CA TRP A 58 -11.87 9.40 9.70
C TRP A 58 -11.73 10.27 10.94
N ALA A 59 -11.55 11.57 10.77
CA ALA A 59 -11.33 12.51 11.87
C ALA A 59 -12.52 12.57 12.83
N GLY A 60 -13.74 12.32 12.33
CA GLY A 60 -14.95 12.30 13.13
C GLY A 60 -15.17 11.02 13.93
N LEU A 61 -14.33 10.00 13.74
CA LEU A 61 -14.47 8.73 14.43
C LEU A 61 -13.89 8.80 15.84
N THR A 62 -14.55 8.10 16.78
CA THR A 62 -13.99 7.87 18.11
C THR A 62 -12.87 6.82 18.05
N ALA A 63 -12.08 6.73 19.12
CA ALA A 63 -11.05 5.71 19.21
C ALA A 63 -11.62 4.30 19.08
N SER A 64 -12.78 4.03 19.69
CA SER A 64 -13.47 2.75 19.59
C SER A 64 -13.87 2.43 18.16
N GLN A 65 -14.39 3.40 17.45
CA GLN A 65 -14.79 3.23 16.04
C GLN A 65 -13.59 2.93 15.15
N ARG A 66 -12.47 3.61 15.38
CA ARG A 66 -11.22 3.32 14.66
C ARG A 66 -10.72 1.90 14.95
N GLY A 67 -10.81 1.48 16.21
CA GLY A 67 -10.45 0.11 16.62
C GLY A 67 -11.30 -0.93 15.91
N LYS A 68 -12.59 -0.69 15.74
CA LYS A 68 -13.48 -1.60 14.99
C LYS A 68 -13.07 -1.72 13.53
N LEU A 69 -12.62 -0.63 12.91
CA LEU A 69 -12.12 -0.69 11.54
C LEU A 69 -10.86 -1.54 11.42
N LEU A 70 -9.98 -1.46 12.42
CA LEU A 70 -8.78 -2.30 12.44
C LEU A 70 -9.12 -3.78 12.59
N TYR A 71 -10.09 -4.14 13.44
CA TYR A 71 -10.57 -5.51 13.55
C TYR A 71 -11.17 -6.01 12.24
N LYS A 72 -11.95 -5.15 11.57
CA LYS A 72 -12.52 -5.49 10.26
C LYS A 72 -11.42 -5.75 9.23
N LEU A 73 -10.37 -4.93 9.24
CA LEU A 73 -9.22 -5.12 8.35
C LEU A 73 -8.56 -6.47 8.63
N ALA A 74 -8.37 -6.83 9.90
CA ALA A 74 -7.79 -8.10 10.28
C ALA A 74 -8.62 -9.28 9.74
N ASP A 75 -9.94 -9.22 9.88
CA ASP A 75 -10.85 -10.23 9.36
C ASP A 75 -10.74 -10.37 7.84
N LEU A 76 -10.65 -9.25 7.13
CA LEU A 76 -10.50 -9.25 5.67
C LEU A 76 -9.17 -9.84 5.23
N ILE A 77 -8.09 -9.56 5.95
CA ILE A 77 -6.77 -10.15 5.67
C ILE A 77 -6.83 -11.66 5.87
N GLU A 78 -7.46 -12.12 6.95
CA GLU A 78 -7.60 -13.54 7.24
C GLU A 78 -8.39 -14.25 6.13
N LYS A 79 -9.46 -13.66 5.66
CA LYS A 79 -10.27 -14.22 4.57
C LYS A 79 -9.53 -14.26 3.23
N ALA A 80 -8.62 -13.32 3.01
CA ALA A 80 -7.83 -13.24 1.77
C ALA A 80 -6.57 -14.10 1.82
N ALA A 81 -6.23 -14.66 2.97
CA ALA A 81 -5.05 -15.51 3.10
C ALA A 81 -5.20 -16.79 2.27
N PRO A 82 -4.11 -17.25 1.62
CA PRO A 82 -4.12 -18.49 0.84
C PRO A 82 -4.26 -19.72 1.73
#